data_cc726a2317d7e64f6b9ed35677d4b0bc
#
_entry.id   cc726a2317d7e64f6b9ed35677d4b0bc
#
_cell.length_a   1.000
_cell.length_b   1.000
_cell.length_c   1.000
_cell.angle_alpha   90.00
_cell.angle_beta   90.00
_cell.angle_gamma   90.00
#
_symmetry.space_group_name_H-M   'P 1'
#
loop_
_entity.id
_entity.type
_entity.pdbx_description
1 polymer ?
#
loop_
_entity_poly.entity_id
_entity_poly.type
_entity_poly.pdbx_seq_one_letter_code
_entity_poly.pdbx_strand_id
1 'polypeptide(L)'
;MTAQLPGSSLETAPAQHDTRGRVVAGIALIATGLVALLAQLTNWSILGWILLPTLALIFLVWGLLTRNFGLIIPGGILGGLGLGIFTMVGPFSNLFASVQPGLFMLCFAGGWALIALLSPVTSDRVHWWPLIPGAVIGIIGLFLLGGRFTWAIMQLMGYAWAVILIGIGAYLLLRRKA
;
A
#
# COMPACT_ATOMS: atom_id res chain seq x y z
N MET A 1 -2.99 -57.88 -37.92
CA MET A 1 -1.81 -57.34 -37.24
C MET A 1 -2.21 -55.88 -36.83
N THR A 2 -2.88 -55.75 -35.68
CA THR A 2 -3.42 -54.49 -35.17
C THR A 2 -2.45 -53.97 -34.12
N ALA A 3 -1.76 -52.89 -34.47
CA ALA A 3 -0.85 -52.18 -33.55
C ALA A 3 -1.67 -51.41 -32.51
N GLN A 4 -1.61 -51.85 -31.27
CA GLN A 4 -2.16 -51.17 -30.10
C GLN A 4 -1.21 -50.04 -29.74
N LEU A 5 -1.68 -48.78 -29.87
CA LEU A 5 -1.01 -47.61 -29.37
C LEU A 5 -1.08 -47.60 -27.83
N PRO A 6 0.03 -47.42 -27.12
CA PRO A 6 0.01 -47.34 -25.66
C PRO A 6 -0.69 -46.02 -25.30
N GLY A 7 -1.81 -46.14 -24.59
CA GLY A 7 -2.53 -44.99 -24.02
C GLY A 7 -1.64 -44.25 -23.03
N SER A 8 -1.36 -42.98 -23.33
CA SER A 8 -0.82 -42.02 -22.38
C SER A 8 -1.89 -41.74 -21.34
N SER A 9 -1.90 -42.50 -20.26
CA SER A 9 -2.56 -42.11 -19.02
C SER A 9 -1.85 -40.86 -18.51
N LEU A 10 -2.36 -39.70 -18.89
CA LEU A 10 -2.11 -38.46 -18.14
C LEU A 10 -2.79 -38.64 -16.79
N GLU A 11 -2.08 -39.33 -15.91
CA GLU A 11 -2.37 -39.38 -14.50
C GLU A 11 -2.19 -37.96 -13.98
N THR A 12 -3.29 -37.21 -13.93
CA THR A 12 -3.39 -35.92 -13.22
C THR A 12 -3.05 -36.24 -11.77
N ALA A 13 -1.79 -35.98 -11.40
CA ALA A 13 -1.37 -36.02 -10.03
C ALA A 13 -2.34 -35.14 -9.21
N PRO A 14 -2.98 -35.65 -8.15
CA PRO A 14 -3.86 -34.85 -7.33
C PRO A 14 -3.03 -33.70 -6.79
N ALA A 15 -3.48 -32.47 -7.05
CA ALA A 15 -2.89 -31.27 -6.48
C ALA A 15 -2.85 -31.50 -4.97
N GLN A 16 -1.66 -31.72 -4.43
CA GLN A 16 -1.43 -31.77 -3.00
C GLN A 16 -1.87 -30.41 -2.47
N HIS A 17 -3.10 -30.34 -1.99
CA HIS A 17 -3.60 -29.21 -1.26
C HIS A 17 -2.67 -29.00 -0.06
N ASP A 18 -1.87 -27.95 -0.14
CA ASP A 18 -0.93 -27.57 0.91
C ASP A 18 -1.73 -27.17 2.16
N THR A 19 -2.18 -28.18 2.90
CA THR A 19 -2.99 -28.06 4.12
C THR A 19 -2.21 -27.27 5.17
N ARG A 20 -0.88 -27.36 5.15
CA ARG A 20 -0.01 -26.58 6.05
C ARG A 20 -0.06 -25.09 5.74
N GLY A 21 -0.01 -24.71 4.47
CA GLY A 21 -0.12 -23.30 4.09
C GLY A 21 -1.47 -22.69 4.46
N ARG A 22 -2.56 -23.43 4.29
CA ARG A 22 -3.91 -22.98 4.66
C ARG A 22 -4.09 -22.85 6.18
N VAL A 23 -3.53 -23.78 6.97
CA VAL A 23 -3.56 -23.70 8.43
C VAL A 23 -2.73 -22.52 8.93
N VAL A 24 -1.53 -22.30 8.40
CA VAL A 24 -0.68 -21.15 8.75
C VAL A 24 -1.36 -19.84 8.38
N ALA A 25 -1.95 -19.74 7.19
CA ALA A 25 -2.70 -18.57 6.77
C ALA A 25 -3.93 -18.31 7.67
N GLY A 26 -4.64 -19.37 8.06
CA GLY A 26 -5.78 -19.27 8.99
C GLY A 26 -5.35 -18.77 10.38
N ILE A 27 -4.30 -19.32 10.94
CA ILE A 27 -3.73 -18.87 12.21
C ILE A 27 -3.25 -17.42 12.13
N ALA A 28 -2.58 -17.03 11.04
CA ALA A 28 -2.14 -15.66 10.82
C ALA A 28 -3.31 -14.68 10.74
N LEU A 29 -4.39 -15.06 10.05
CA LEU A 29 -5.62 -14.24 9.98
C LEU A 29 -6.31 -14.11 11.33
N ILE A 30 -6.42 -15.20 12.10
CA ILE A 30 -7.00 -15.17 13.46
C ILE A 30 -6.15 -14.31 14.37
N ALA A 31 -4.83 -14.46 14.35
CA ALA A 31 -3.92 -13.66 15.15
C ALA A 31 -4.03 -12.17 14.79
N THR A 32 -4.06 -11.84 13.50
CA THR A 32 -4.23 -10.47 13.03
C THR A 32 -5.58 -9.89 13.44
N GLY A 33 -6.66 -10.67 13.32
CA GLY A 33 -8.02 -10.28 13.77
C GLY A 33 -8.08 -10.05 15.27
N LEU A 34 -7.44 -10.92 16.07
CA LEU A 34 -7.39 -10.78 17.53
C LEU A 34 -6.62 -9.53 17.96
N VAL A 35 -5.46 -9.27 17.33
CA VAL A 35 -4.69 -8.04 17.55
C VAL A 35 -5.51 -6.81 17.18
N ALA A 36 -6.22 -6.84 16.05
CA ALA A 36 -7.10 -5.75 15.64
C ALA A 36 -8.24 -5.51 16.62
N LEU A 37 -8.81 -6.59 17.20
CA LEU A 37 -9.90 -6.52 18.16
C LEU A 37 -9.42 -6.00 19.53
N LEU A 38 -8.29 -6.48 20.01
CA LEU A 38 -7.62 -5.97 21.22
C LEU A 38 -7.27 -4.50 21.09
N ALA A 39 -6.80 -4.11 19.92
CA ALA A 39 -6.48 -2.75 19.61
C ALA A 39 -7.72 -1.84 19.63
N GLN A 40 -8.90 -2.30 19.22
CA GLN A 40 -10.16 -1.53 19.33
C GLN A 40 -10.67 -1.39 20.76
N LEU A 41 -10.36 -2.35 21.64
CA LEU A 41 -10.75 -2.32 23.06
C LEU A 41 -9.83 -1.43 23.90
N THR A 42 -8.62 -1.15 23.43
CA THR A 42 -7.65 -0.30 24.11
C THR A 42 -7.65 1.07 23.41
N ASN A 43 -7.61 2.17 24.19
CA ASN A 43 -7.65 3.53 23.66
C ASN A 43 -6.63 3.72 22.51
N TRP A 44 -7.11 3.57 21.28
CA TRP A 44 -6.36 3.40 20.04
C TRP A 44 -5.41 4.56 19.69
N SER A 45 -5.64 5.73 20.27
CA SER A 45 -4.89 6.94 19.92
C SER A 45 -3.39 6.84 20.25
N ILE A 46 -3.03 6.24 21.37
CA ILE A 46 -1.62 6.15 21.79
C ILE A 46 -0.92 4.95 21.14
N LEU A 47 -1.63 3.82 20.99
CA LEU A 47 -1.04 2.61 20.43
C LEU A 47 -0.78 2.73 18.92
N GLY A 48 -1.67 3.38 18.19
CA GLY A 48 -1.58 3.50 16.73
C GLY A 48 -0.39 4.31 16.23
N TRP A 49 -0.08 5.45 16.87
CA TRP A 49 1.02 6.30 16.42
C TRP A 49 2.40 5.83 16.89
N ILE A 50 2.48 4.95 17.90
CA ILE A 50 3.74 4.34 18.35
C ILE A 50 3.99 2.99 17.65
N LEU A 51 2.96 2.16 17.48
CA LEU A 51 3.09 0.79 16.98
C LEU A 51 3.58 0.75 15.52
N LEU A 52 3.03 1.60 14.66
CA LEU A 52 3.41 1.64 13.24
C LEU A 52 4.87 2.07 13.02
N PRO A 53 5.36 3.17 13.62
CA PRO A 53 6.77 3.54 13.50
C PRO A 53 7.71 2.51 14.11
N THR A 54 7.31 1.88 15.23
CA THR A 54 8.12 0.83 15.87
C THR A 54 8.25 -0.39 14.98
N LEU A 55 7.13 -0.85 14.39
CA LEU A 55 7.12 -1.96 13.45
C LEU A 55 7.92 -1.63 12.19
N ALA A 56 7.78 -0.42 11.67
CA ALA A 56 8.56 0.07 10.54
C ALA A 56 10.07 0.01 10.84
N LEU A 57 10.47 0.48 12.02
CA LEU A 57 11.87 0.47 12.45
C LEU A 57 12.41 -0.96 12.52
N ILE A 58 11.63 -1.91 13.08
CA ILE A 58 12.02 -3.32 13.14
C ILE A 58 12.25 -3.88 11.73
N PHE A 59 11.32 -3.65 10.79
CA PHE A 59 11.47 -4.11 9.42
C PHE A 59 12.65 -3.47 8.70
N LEU A 60 12.87 -2.16 8.88
CA LEU A 60 13.98 -1.44 8.26
C LEU A 60 15.33 -1.93 8.82
N VAL A 61 15.47 -2.02 10.14
CA VAL A 61 16.71 -2.49 10.77
C VAL A 61 16.99 -3.93 10.36
N TRP A 62 16.00 -4.82 10.42
CA TRP A 62 16.17 -6.21 9.99
C TRP A 62 16.49 -6.32 8.51
N GLY A 63 15.82 -5.56 7.66
CA GLY A 63 16.08 -5.51 6.22
C GLY A 63 17.48 -5.04 5.89
N LEU A 64 18.00 -4.02 6.60
CA LEU A 64 19.37 -3.54 6.47
C LEU A 64 20.40 -4.58 6.95
N LEU A 65 20.19 -5.18 8.12
CA LEU A 65 21.10 -6.17 8.70
C LEU A 65 21.20 -7.45 7.85
N THR A 66 20.08 -7.90 7.31
CA THR A 66 20.00 -9.10 6.45
C THR A 66 20.24 -8.81 4.97
N ARG A 67 20.44 -7.55 4.61
CA ARG A 67 20.51 -7.07 3.20
C ARG A 67 19.36 -7.60 2.34
N ASN A 68 18.18 -7.65 2.92
CA ASN A 68 16.99 -8.18 2.25
C ASN A 68 16.06 -7.03 1.84
N PHE A 69 16.07 -6.69 0.55
CA PHE A 69 15.23 -5.64 -0.01
C PHE A 69 13.73 -5.89 0.22
N GLY A 70 13.30 -7.16 0.27
CA GLY A 70 11.91 -7.53 0.54
C GLY A 70 11.38 -7.04 1.89
N LEU A 71 12.24 -6.88 2.91
CA LEU A 71 11.88 -6.34 4.23
C LEU A 71 11.89 -4.80 4.27
N ILE A 72 12.66 -4.17 3.39
CA ILE A 72 12.70 -2.70 3.28
C ILE A 72 11.37 -2.15 2.76
N ILE A 73 10.70 -2.88 1.86
CA ILE A 73 9.43 -2.45 1.29
C ILE A 73 8.35 -2.25 2.37
N PRO A 74 7.97 -3.27 3.17
CA PRO A 74 7.01 -3.06 4.23
C PRO A 74 7.50 -2.06 5.29
N GLY A 75 8.80 -2.05 5.59
CA GLY A 75 9.39 -1.08 6.50
C GLY A 75 9.21 0.37 6.07
N GLY A 76 9.46 0.68 4.80
CA GLY A 76 9.28 2.02 4.24
C GLY A 76 7.80 2.44 4.18
N ILE A 77 6.92 1.54 3.74
CA ILE A 77 5.47 1.80 3.70
C ILE A 77 4.92 2.08 5.11
N LEU A 78 5.22 1.20 6.07
CA LEU A 78 4.80 1.37 7.46
C LEU A 78 5.41 2.62 8.10
N GLY A 79 6.67 2.94 7.75
CA GLY A 79 7.35 4.14 8.23
C GLY A 79 6.66 5.40 7.72
N GLY A 80 6.35 5.46 6.43
CA GLY A 80 5.64 6.57 5.82
C GLY A 80 4.23 6.76 6.40
N LEU A 81 3.47 5.66 6.53
CA LEU A 81 2.15 5.67 7.17
C LEU A 81 2.23 6.06 8.65
N GLY A 82 3.18 5.49 9.40
CA GLY A 82 3.37 5.78 10.81
C GLY A 82 3.71 7.25 11.07
N LEU A 83 4.62 7.82 10.27
CA LEU A 83 4.93 9.25 10.32
C LEU A 83 3.72 10.11 9.95
N GLY A 84 2.97 9.71 8.93
CA GLY A 84 1.74 10.40 8.54
C GLY A 84 0.69 10.40 9.65
N ILE A 85 0.45 9.26 10.30
CA ILE A 85 -0.47 9.15 11.44
C ILE A 85 0.03 9.97 12.63
N PHE A 86 1.34 9.94 12.89
CA PHE A 86 1.95 10.76 13.95
C PHE A 86 1.65 12.26 13.77
N THR A 87 1.62 12.76 12.54
CA THR A 87 1.24 14.16 12.28
C THR A 87 -0.24 14.46 12.53
N MET A 88 -1.11 13.43 12.42
CA MET A 88 -2.56 13.58 12.62
C MET A 88 -3.01 13.45 14.07
N VAL A 89 -2.45 12.49 14.81
CA VAL A 89 -2.88 12.17 16.19
C VAL A 89 -1.78 12.33 17.23
N GLY A 90 -0.56 12.64 16.80
CA GLY A 90 0.59 12.83 17.70
C GLY A 90 0.51 14.15 18.50
N PRO A 91 1.47 14.39 19.40
CA PRO A 91 1.46 15.55 20.30
C PRO A 91 1.51 16.90 19.57
N PHE A 92 1.94 16.93 18.31
CA PHE A 92 2.03 18.12 17.48
C PHE A 92 0.87 18.28 16.48
N SER A 93 -0.18 17.45 16.57
CA SER A 93 -1.30 17.44 15.62
C SER A 93 -1.98 18.80 15.49
N ASN A 94 -2.13 19.54 16.57
CA ASN A 94 -2.74 20.88 16.57
C ASN A 94 -1.94 21.90 15.76
N LEU A 95 -0.61 21.78 15.71
CA LEU A 95 0.25 22.69 14.94
C LEU A 95 0.06 22.53 13.43
N PHE A 96 -0.33 21.37 13.00
CA PHE A 96 -0.47 21.00 11.60
C PHE A 96 -1.92 20.83 11.13
N ALA A 97 -2.90 21.21 11.98
CA ALA A 97 -4.33 20.93 11.75
C ALA A 97 -4.83 21.37 10.36
N SER A 98 -4.37 22.51 9.85
CA SER A 98 -4.78 23.06 8.55
C SER A 98 -4.14 22.35 7.35
N VAL A 99 -3.02 21.66 7.54
CA VAL A 99 -2.21 21.04 6.48
C VAL A 99 -2.08 19.52 6.64
N GLN A 100 -2.73 18.94 7.65
CA GLN A 100 -2.66 17.53 7.98
C GLN A 100 -2.78 16.57 6.79
N PRO A 101 -3.79 16.71 5.89
CA PRO A 101 -3.93 15.77 4.78
C PRO A 101 -2.74 15.81 3.81
N GLY A 102 -2.22 17.01 3.53
CA GLY A 102 -1.05 17.17 2.67
C GLY A 102 0.21 16.62 3.32
N LEU A 103 0.39 16.90 4.60
CA LEU A 103 1.55 16.43 5.36
C LEU A 103 1.54 14.90 5.50
N PHE A 104 0.38 14.28 5.74
CA PHE A 104 0.23 12.83 5.73
C PHE A 104 0.69 12.21 4.40
N MET A 105 0.22 12.77 3.28
CA MET A 105 0.61 12.28 1.95
C MET A 105 2.10 12.46 1.68
N LEU A 106 2.69 13.56 2.14
CA LEU A 106 4.14 13.79 2.00
C LEU A 106 4.96 12.82 2.86
N CYS A 107 4.54 12.53 4.09
CA CYS A 107 5.17 11.50 4.93
C CYS A 107 5.08 10.13 4.27
N PHE A 108 3.93 9.80 3.69
CA PHE A 108 3.75 8.53 2.98
C PHE A 108 4.61 8.45 1.71
N ALA A 109 4.68 9.53 0.93
CA ALA A 109 5.60 9.64 -0.21
C ALA A 109 7.07 9.50 0.22
N GLY A 110 7.42 10.08 1.38
CA GLY A 110 8.74 9.92 2.00
C GLY A 110 9.09 8.46 2.32
N GLY A 111 8.11 7.67 2.75
CA GLY A 111 8.26 6.22 2.94
C GLY A 111 8.64 5.49 1.64
N TRP A 112 8.00 5.83 0.53
CA TRP A 112 8.35 5.30 -0.80
C TRP A 112 9.73 5.77 -1.27
N ALA A 113 10.08 7.03 -1.03
CA ALA A 113 11.40 7.56 -1.33
C ALA A 113 12.50 6.84 -0.51
N LEU A 114 12.22 6.52 0.77
CA LEU A 114 13.12 5.78 1.64
C LEU A 114 13.40 4.37 1.10
N ILE A 115 12.39 3.67 0.55
CA ILE A 115 12.58 2.36 -0.08
C ILE A 115 13.55 2.47 -1.26
N ALA A 116 13.38 3.48 -2.12
CA ALA A 116 14.26 3.69 -3.25
C ALA A 116 15.69 4.05 -2.80
N LEU A 117 15.83 4.88 -1.76
CA LEU A 117 17.11 5.32 -1.21
C LEU A 117 17.89 4.17 -0.57
N LEU A 118 17.20 3.23 0.09
CA LEU A 118 17.83 2.07 0.75
C LEU A 118 18.05 0.89 -0.22
N SER A 119 17.48 0.94 -1.43
CA SER A 119 17.64 -0.09 -2.44
C SER A 119 19.11 -0.42 -2.77
N PRO A 120 20.03 0.54 -3.01
CA PRO A 120 21.42 0.22 -3.34
C PRO A 120 22.21 -0.38 -2.16
N VAL A 121 21.74 -0.21 -0.93
CA VAL A 121 22.40 -0.76 0.28
C VAL A 121 22.02 -2.22 0.49
N THR A 122 20.81 -2.61 0.08
CA THR A 122 20.22 -3.93 0.36
C THR A 122 20.12 -4.84 -0.86
N SER A 123 20.38 -4.29 -2.06
CA SER A 123 20.33 -5.03 -3.33
C SER A 123 21.44 -4.52 -4.25
N ASP A 124 22.00 -5.41 -5.08
CA ASP A 124 23.03 -5.07 -6.08
C ASP A 124 22.47 -4.21 -7.24
N ARG A 125 21.17 -3.98 -7.27
CA ARG A 125 20.49 -3.16 -8.28
C ARG A 125 19.71 -2.03 -7.64
N VAL A 126 19.82 -0.84 -8.22
CA VAL A 126 19.00 0.31 -7.82
C VAL A 126 17.58 0.11 -8.38
N HIS A 127 16.61 0.03 -7.49
CA HIS A 127 15.22 -0.11 -7.86
C HIS A 127 14.54 1.27 -7.88
N TRP A 128 14.27 1.78 -9.07
CA TRP A 128 13.63 3.09 -9.27
C TRP A 128 12.11 3.06 -9.19
N TRP A 129 11.52 1.87 -9.30
CA TRP A 129 10.07 1.73 -9.32
C TRP A 129 9.32 2.31 -8.11
N PRO A 130 9.87 2.31 -6.86
CA PRO A 130 9.17 2.91 -5.72
C PRO A 130 9.04 4.42 -5.82
N LEU A 131 9.88 5.08 -6.62
CA LEU A 131 9.77 6.52 -6.84
C LEU A 131 8.53 6.91 -7.64
N ILE A 132 7.99 6.00 -8.48
CA ILE A 132 6.79 6.29 -9.28
C ILE A 132 5.58 6.54 -8.37
N PRO A 133 5.15 5.57 -7.51
CA PRO A 133 4.06 5.84 -6.58
C PRO A 133 4.41 6.94 -5.58
N GLY A 134 5.68 7.01 -5.12
CA GLY A 134 6.14 8.07 -4.23
C GLY A 134 5.97 9.47 -4.83
N ALA A 135 6.34 9.67 -6.09
CA ALA A 135 6.20 10.94 -6.78
C ALA A 135 4.71 11.32 -6.96
N VAL A 136 3.87 10.39 -7.37
CA VAL A 136 2.43 10.63 -7.53
C VAL A 136 1.80 11.06 -6.20
N ILE A 137 2.06 10.31 -5.12
CA ILE A 137 1.54 10.62 -3.78
C ILE A 137 2.13 11.94 -3.28
N GLY A 138 3.42 12.20 -3.53
CA GLY A 138 4.09 13.44 -3.16
C GLY A 138 3.49 14.66 -3.85
N ILE A 139 3.21 14.58 -5.15
CA ILE A 139 2.55 15.65 -5.91
C ILE A 139 1.16 15.91 -5.33
N ILE A 140 0.38 14.87 -5.06
CA ILE A 140 -0.94 15.01 -4.41
C ILE A 140 -0.79 15.67 -3.04
N GLY A 141 0.21 15.25 -2.25
CA GLY A 141 0.52 15.84 -0.94
C GLY A 141 0.85 17.34 -1.02
N LEU A 142 1.68 17.73 -1.99
CA LEU A 142 2.02 19.15 -2.24
C LEU A 142 0.78 19.97 -2.63
N PHE A 143 -0.07 19.42 -3.48
CA PHE A 143 -1.34 20.06 -3.81
C PHE A 143 -2.23 20.23 -2.58
N LEU A 144 -2.35 19.23 -1.72
CA LEU A 144 -3.14 19.29 -0.49
C LEU A 144 -2.61 20.31 0.53
N LEU A 145 -1.33 20.63 0.50
CA LEU A 145 -0.76 21.72 1.31
C LEU A 145 -1.25 23.11 0.86
N GLY A 146 -1.64 23.25 -0.42
CA GLY A 146 -2.13 24.51 -0.99
C GLY A 146 -3.50 24.97 -0.47
N GLY A 147 -4.12 24.24 0.47
CA GLY A 147 -5.34 24.65 1.18
C GLY A 147 -6.58 24.81 0.28
N ARG A 148 -7.23 25.97 0.35
CA ARG A 148 -8.52 26.24 -0.34
C ARG A 148 -8.49 26.04 -1.86
N PHE A 149 -7.37 26.32 -2.49
CA PHE A 149 -7.22 26.14 -3.95
C PHE A 149 -7.27 24.67 -4.36
N THR A 150 -6.72 23.81 -3.54
CA THR A 150 -6.72 22.35 -3.77
C THR A 150 -8.11 21.75 -3.66
N TRP A 151 -8.93 22.25 -2.73
CA TRP A 151 -10.31 21.79 -2.58
C TRP A 151 -11.13 22.03 -3.86
N ALA A 152 -10.97 23.21 -4.46
CA ALA A 152 -11.63 23.53 -5.72
C ALA A 152 -11.17 22.63 -6.87
N ILE A 153 -9.87 22.33 -6.97
CA ILE A 153 -9.34 21.40 -7.98
C ILE A 153 -9.84 19.97 -7.76
N MET A 154 -9.88 19.49 -6.52
CA MET A 154 -10.42 18.15 -6.22
C MET A 154 -11.90 18.02 -6.58
N GLN A 155 -12.71 19.05 -6.31
CA GLN A 155 -14.10 19.08 -6.76
C GLN A 155 -14.18 19.07 -8.29
N LEU A 156 -13.37 19.86 -8.96
CA LEU A 156 -13.34 19.88 -10.43
C LEU A 156 -12.96 18.52 -11.03
N MET A 157 -11.95 17.83 -10.44
CA MET A 157 -11.59 16.47 -10.86
C MET A 157 -12.71 15.45 -10.60
N GLY A 158 -13.44 15.60 -9.49
CA GLY A 158 -14.64 14.80 -9.21
C GLY A 158 -15.72 14.96 -10.27
N TYR A 159 -15.98 16.19 -10.73
CA TYR A 159 -16.92 16.45 -11.82
C TYR A 159 -16.39 15.97 -13.16
N ALA A 160 -15.09 16.12 -13.44
CA ALA A 160 -14.47 15.65 -14.68
C ALA A 160 -14.64 14.15 -14.87
N TRP A 161 -14.48 13.36 -13.81
CA TRP A 161 -14.69 11.91 -13.84
C TRP A 161 -16.13 11.55 -14.22
N ALA A 162 -17.12 12.22 -13.64
CA ALA A 162 -18.52 12.00 -13.98
C ALA A 162 -18.82 12.35 -15.45
N VAL A 163 -18.28 13.46 -15.96
CA VAL A 163 -18.43 13.88 -17.35
C VAL A 163 -17.80 12.86 -18.30
N ILE A 164 -16.64 12.32 -17.99
CA ILE A 164 -15.96 11.28 -18.77
C ILE A 164 -16.84 10.02 -18.84
N LEU A 165 -17.39 9.56 -17.71
CA LEU A 165 -18.28 8.39 -17.68
C LEU A 165 -19.54 8.60 -18.50
N ILE A 166 -20.17 9.77 -18.39
CA ILE A 166 -21.36 10.14 -19.20
C ILE A 166 -20.98 10.16 -20.67
N GLY A 167 -19.84 10.75 -21.04
CA GLY A 167 -19.34 10.78 -22.41
C GLY A 167 -19.09 9.39 -22.99
N ILE A 168 -18.46 8.51 -22.23
CA ILE A 168 -18.24 7.11 -22.64
C ILE A 168 -19.57 6.38 -22.79
N GLY A 169 -20.50 6.54 -21.85
CA GLY A 169 -21.84 5.95 -21.91
C GLY A 169 -22.63 6.41 -23.15
N ALA A 170 -22.64 7.71 -23.40
CA ALA A 170 -23.27 8.28 -24.58
C ALA A 170 -22.64 7.78 -25.90
N TYR A 171 -21.30 7.74 -25.96
CA TYR A 171 -20.57 7.20 -27.11
C TYR A 171 -20.93 5.75 -27.39
N LEU A 172 -20.99 4.89 -26.36
CA LEU A 172 -21.36 3.48 -26.51
C LEU A 172 -22.81 3.31 -27.00
N LEU A 173 -23.76 4.15 -26.53
CA LEU A 173 -25.15 4.12 -26.96
C LEU A 173 -25.31 4.55 -28.41
N LEU A 174 -24.58 5.59 -28.83
CA LEU A 174 -24.62 6.09 -30.22
C LEU A 174 -24.00 5.09 -31.21
N ARG A 175 -22.93 4.42 -30.81
CA ARG A 175 -22.26 3.40 -31.64
C ARG A 175 -23.09 2.13 -31.82
N ARG A 176 -24.08 1.87 -30.98
CA ARG A 176 -24.96 0.70 -31.05
C ARG A 176 -26.05 0.85 -32.14
N LYS A 177 -26.21 2.04 -32.70
CA LYS A 177 -27.21 2.35 -33.75
C LYS A 177 -26.63 2.44 -35.19
N ALA A 178 -25.33 2.25 -35.34
CA ALA A 178 -24.62 2.10 -36.60
C ALA A 178 -24.20 0.64 -36.83
#